data_e92e73738eecb95d6739f7bb6ac10a1b
#
_entry.id   e92e73738eecb95d6739f7bb6ac10a1b
#
_cell.length_a   1.000
_cell.length_b   1.000
_cell.length_c   1.000
_cell.angle_alpha   90.00
_cell.angle_beta   90.00
_cell.angle_gamma   90.00
#
_symmetry.space_group_name_H-M   'P 1'
#
loop_
_entity.id
_entity.type
_entity.pdbx_description
1 polymer ?
#
loop_
_entity_poly.entity_id
_entity_poly.type
_entity_poly.pdbx_seq_one_letter_code
_entity_poly.pdbx_strand_id
1 'polypeptide(L)'
;MKKILAILIALLAALSAQTVAFADGEVTEMEPAAAVSEDDETTKTLNAQTKDDQGVTYTLNNDWTATVSACDPTVTSIKIPSNVESNGQTYTVTSIGDGAFASRYITSVDIPDSVISIDSYAFASCRSLTSVDIPDSVTSIGGYAFGGCSSLTEVTIPDSVTVIDSGTFIECTDLTSVDIPDGVTSIGGNAFSECYSLTSVDIPDSVTSIGNYAFSRCSGLTSVTIPGSVTSIGGRAFWDCDSLTRITFEGTVPENWGYYYSPFYDCDAVQTVYLSDDLTAEERAEWEKVLESAIPEGYQIKYTDLTPDPEPTPTPDPTPTTPPADTTTSAEAASAPTVQQMESAERPDPQDVEATERYNFWMDVKADLRAAADGKTLRVHVPADYTNMPASVMEQIRLLDADVTVDLRWNGERLTITPATAQRKTALKAYWTFAQLCELYAQ
;
A
#
# COMPACT_ATOMS: atom_id res chain seq x y z
N MET A 1 1.88 -35.35 -8.20
CA MET A 1 2.23 -36.47 -7.29
C MET A 1 3.67 -37.00 -7.46
N LYS A 2 4.24 -37.19 -8.66
CA LYS A 2 5.62 -37.71 -8.81
C LYS A 2 6.73 -36.74 -8.34
N LYS A 3 6.56 -35.42 -8.43
CA LYS A 3 7.55 -34.42 -7.96
C LYS A 3 7.58 -34.24 -6.44
N ILE A 4 6.44 -34.43 -5.77
CA ILE A 4 6.35 -34.33 -4.29
C ILE A 4 7.00 -35.55 -3.63
N LEU A 5 6.91 -36.74 -4.27
CA LEU A 5 7.55 -37.95 -3.78
C LEU A 5 9.07 -37.89 -3.85
N ALA A 6 9.65 -37.23 -4.86
CA ALA A 6 11.09 -37.05 -5.00
C ALA A 6 11.70 -36.14 -3.93
N ILE A 7 10.96 -35.09 -3.53
CA ILE A 7 11.38 -34.16 -2.46
C ILE A 7 11.32 -34.85 -1.08
N LEU A 8 10.32 -35.68 -0.84
CA LEU A 8 10.21 -36.45 0.42
C LEU A 8 11.31 -37.50 0.57
N ILE A 9 11.74 -38.14 -0.54
CA ILE A 9 12.83 -39.12 -0.53
C ILE A 9 14.18 -38.43 -0.29
N ALA A 10 14.41 -37.25 -0.83
CA ALA A 10 15.61 -36.47 -0.57
C ALA A 10 15.72 -35.97 0.89
N LEU A 11 14.60 -35.59 1.52
CA LEU A 11 14.59 -35.23 2.93
C LEU A 11 14.80 -36.43 3.89
N LEU A 12 14.32 -37.62 3.53
CA LEU A 12 14.54 -38.83 4.34
C LEU A 12 15.99 -39.36 4.24
N ALA A 13 16.67 -39.15 3.11
CA ALA A 13 18.08 -39.48 2.96
C ALA A 13 19.02 -38.56 3.76
N ALA A 14 18.64 -37.31 3.96
CA ALA A 14 19.41 -36.35 4.76
C ALA A 14 19.27 -36.59 6.29
N LEU A 15 18.21 -37.24 6.76
CA LEU A 15 17.99 -37.54 8.19
C LEU A 15 18.63 -38.85 8.66
N SER A 16 19.10 -39.71 7.76
CA SER A 16 19.71 -41.00 8.11
C SER A 16 21.24 -40.96 8.30
N ALA A 17 21.89 -39.83 8.14
CA ALA A 17 23.34 -39.67 8.27
C ALA A 17 23.87 -39.14 9.60
N GLN A 18 23.00 -39.02 10.62
CA GLN A 18 23.43 -38.58 11.96
C GLN A 18 22.96 -39.54 13.03
N THR A 19 23.59 -40.71 13.09
CA THR A 19 23.80 -41.46 14.35
C THR A 19 24.84 -42.56 14.08
N VAL A 20 25.76 -42.65 15.00
CA VAL A 20 26.77 -43.69 15.28
C VAL A 20 28.17 -43.15 15.07
N ALA A 21 28.85 -42.88 16.17
CA ALA A 21 30.17 -43.43 16.50
C ALA A 21 30.62 -42.98 17.89
N PHE A 22 30.65 -43.92 18.77
CA PHE A 22 31.69 -44.02 19.79
C PHE A 22 32.01 -45.48 19.98
N ALA A 23 33.23 -45.92 19.57
CA ALA A 23 34.08 -46.86 20.26
C ALA A 23 35.32 -47.23 19.43
N ASP A 24 36.48 -47.00 20.08
CA ASP A 24 37.75 -47.74 20.02
C ASP A 24 38.51 -47.97 18.73
N GLY A 25 39.65 -47.29 18.65
CA GLY A 25 41.02 -47.69 18.42
C GLY A 25 41.36 -48.61 17.23
N GLU A 26 42.05 -48.03 16.24
CA GLU A 26 43.35 -48.48 15.70
C GLU A 26 43.70 -47.63 14.47
N VAL A 27 44.92 -47.11 14.48
CA VAL A 27 45.51 -46.33 13.40
C VAL A 27 46.19 -47.32 12.46
N THR A 28 45.71 -47.41 11.22
CA THR A 28 46.49 -47.96 10.11
C THR A 28 46.54 -46.94 8.98
N GLU A 29 47.77 -46.50 8.67
CA GLU A 29 48.12 -45.71 7.48
C GLU A 29 47.60 -46.39 6.23
N MET A 30 46.78 -45.65 5.45
CA MET A 30 46.52 -46.01 4.05
C MET A 30 47.09 -44.90 3.15
N GLU A 31 47.88 -45.33 2.19
CA GLU A 31 48.47 -44.53 1.13
C GLU A 31 47.44 -43.66 0.38
N PRO A 32 47.90 -42.51 -0.17
CA PRO A 32 47.00 -41.61 -0.89
C PRO A 32 46.57 -42.22 -2.22
N ALA A 33 45.29 -42.51 -2.35
CA ALA A 33 44.68 -42.88 -3.64
C ALA A 33 44.75 -41.66 -4.58
N ALA A 34 45.06 -41.97 -5.83
CA ALA A 34 45.29 -41.07 -6.93
C ALA A 34 44.23 -39.97 -7.06
N ALA A 35 44.71 -38.76 -7.38
CA ALA A 35 43.92 -37.61 -7.76
C ALA A 35 42.85 -37.99 -8.84
N VAL A 36 41.59 -38.00 -8.47
CA VAL A 36 40.50 -37.91 -9.41
C VAL A 36 40.44 -36.44 -9.82
N SER A 37 40.60 -36.18 -11.10
CA SER A 37 40.44 -34.88 -11.73
C SER A 37 39.07 -34.32 -11.35
N GLU A 38 39.06 -33.24 -10.59
CA GLU A 38 37.91 -32.37 -10.41
C GLU A 38 37.63 -31.65 -11.72
N ASP A 39 36.88 -32.30 -12.60
CA ASP A 39 36.21 -31.64 -13.71
C ASP A 39 34.87 -31.12 -13.20
N ASP A 40 34.87 -29.80 -12.93
CA ASP A 40 33.83 -28.88 -13.24
C ASP A 40 32.40 -29.21 -12.75
N GLU A 41 32.20 -29.19 -11.44
CA GLU A 41 30.95 -28.67 -10.94
C GLU A 41 31.16 -27.18 -10.55
N THR A 42 30.82 -26.31 -11.48
CA THR A 42 30.59 -24.89 -11.19
C THR A 42 29.65 -24.80 -9.99
N THR A 43 30.22 -24.57 -8.81
CA THR A 43 29.48 -24.12 -7.65
C THR A 43 28.76 -22.86 -8.08
N LYS A 44 27.47 -23.00 -8.45
CA LYS A 44 26.57 -21.89 -8.72
C LYS A 44 26.62 -20.97 -7.50
N THR A 45 27.26 -19.82 -7.66
CA THR A 45 27.37 -18.83 -6.58
C THR A 45 25.95 -18.33 -6.31
N LEU A 46 25.38 -18.68 -5.16
CA LEU A 46 24.11 -18.16 -4.68
C LEU A 46 24.16 -16.62 -4.75
N ASN A 47 23.22 -16.00 -5.47
CA ASN A 47 23.08 -14.56 -5.65
C ASN A 47 24.20 -13.87 -6.48
N ALA A 48 24.74 -14.54 -7.49
CA ALA A 48 25.56 -13.86 -8.48
C ALA A 48 24.75 -12.73 -9.14
N GLN A 49 25.41 -11.59 -9.34
CA GLN A 49 24.77 -10.44 -10.00
C GLN A 49 25.47 -10.16 -11.33
N THR A 50 24.69 -9.66 -12.28
CA THR A 50 25.19 -9.07 -13.53
C THR A 50 24.57 -7.71 -13.72
N LYS A 51 25.24 -6.85 -14.47
CA LYS A 51 24.76 -5.51 -14.78
C LYS A 51 24.81 -5.30 -16.27
N ASP A 52 23.75 -4.77 -16.84
CA ASP A 52 23.73 -4.44 -18.26
C ASP A 52 24.36 -3.05 -18.54
N ASP A 53 24.48 -2.70 -19.80
CA ASP A 53 25.02 -1.42 -20.28
C ASP A 53 24.08 -0.23 -20.05
N GLN A 54 22.81 -0.46 -19.73
CA GLN A 54 21.85 0.56 -19.32
C GLN A 54 22.01 0.92 -17.82
N GLY A 55 22.74 0.15 -17.05
CA GLY A 55 22.93 0.35 -15.62
C GLY A 55 21.94 -0.40 -14.75
N VAL A 56 21.18 -1.37 -15.30
CA VAL A 56 20.27 -2.24 -14.54
C VAL A 56 21.03 -3.45 -14.02
N THR A 57 20.82 -3.78 -12.75
CA THR A 57 21.46 -4.90 -12.07
C THR A 57 20.46 -6.05 -11.92
N TYR A 58 20.93 -7.25 -12.19
CA TYR A 58 20.14 -8.49 -12.14
C TYR A 58 20.77 -9.46 -11.14
N THR A 59 19.95 -10.03 -10.27
CA THR A 59 20.31 -11.18 -9.45
C THR A 59 20.03 -12.46 -10.22
N LEU A 60 21.04 -13.33 -10.36
CA LEU A 60 20.95 -14.57 -11.13
C LEU A 60 20.51 -15.72 -10.23
N ASN A 61 19.45 -16.40 -10.60
CA ASN A 61 18.85 -17.48 -9.84
C ASN A 61 19.38 -18.85 -10.28
N ASN A 62 19.27 -19.86 -9.42
CA ASN A 62 19.79 -21.20 -9.67
C ASN A 62 19.00 -22.00 -10.72
N ASP A 63 17.81 -21.55 -11.09
CA ASP A 63 16.90 -22.15 -12.08
C ASP A 63 17.02 -21.49 -13.46
N TRP A 64 18.10 -20.76 -13.72
CA TRP A 64 18.35 -20.03 -14.96
C TRP A 64 17.40 -18.86 -15.21
N THR A 65 16.77 -18.35 -14.14
CA THR A 65 16.04 -17.07 -14.18
C THR A 65 16.88 -15.94 -13.62
N ALA A 66 16.45 -14.71 -13.88
CA ALA A 66 17.03 -13.50 -13.30
C ALA A 66 15.95 -12.59 -12.77
N THR A 67 16.26 -11.93 -11.67
CA THR A 67 15.43 -10.88 -11.04
C THR A 67 16.10 -9.55 -11.22
N VAL A 68 15.39 -8.54 -11.73
CA VAL A 68 15.85 -7.15 -11.68
C VAL A 68 15.98 -6.74 -10.23
N SER A 69 17.15 -6.34 -9.76
CA SER A 69 17.40 -6.07 -8.34
C SER A 69 17.76 -4.62 -8.02
N ALA A 70 18.23 -3.85 -9.00
CA ALA A 70 18.54 -2.44 -8.84
C ALA A 70 18.78 -1.75 -10.18
N CYS A 71 18.83 -0.40 -10.18
CA CYS A 71 19.36 0.37 -11.31
C CYS A 71 20.21 1.53 -10.82
N ASP A 72 21.05 2.06 -11.71
CA ASP A 72 21.83 3.26 -11.43
C ASP A 72 20.91 4.48 -11.21
N PRO A 73 21.25 5.38 -10.30
CA PRO A 73 20.42 6.54 -9.97
C PRO A 73 20.19 7.53 -11.12
N THR A 74 21.03 7.47 -12.14
CA THR A 74 20.99 8.40 -13.29
C THR A 74 20.14 7.88 -14.44
N VAL A 75 19.65 6.65 -14.36
CA VAL A 75 18.84 6.03 -15.40
C VAL A 75 17.42 6.61 -15.33
N THR A 76 16.93 7.12 -16.46
CA THR A 76 15.61 7.74 -16.56
C THR A 76 14.65 6.99 -17.50
N SER A 77 15.19 6.15 -18.37
CA SER A 77 14.41 5.29 -19.28
C SER A 77 15.04 3.91 -19.32
N ILE A 78 14.24 2.89 -19.21
CA ILE A 78 14.70 1.51 -19.06
C ILE A 78 13.98 0.64 -20.08
N LYS A 79 14.75 -0.22 -20.73
CA LYS A 79 14.24 -1.35 -21.48
C LYS A 79 14.79 -2.63 -20.84
N ILE A 80 13.94 -3.36 -20.12
CA ILE A 80 14.31 -4.63 -19.49
C ILE A 80 14.40 -5.71 -20.60
N PRO A 81 15.55 -6.38 -20.79
CA PRO A 81 15.65 -7.45 -21.77
C PRO A 81 14.97 -8.74 -21.26
N SER A 82 14.42 -9.55 -22.15
CA SER A 82 13.85 -10.85 -21.77
C SER A 82 14.89 -11.83 -21.21
N ASN A 83 16.17 -11.64 -21.54
CA ASN A 83 17.26 -12.49 -21.08
C ASN A 83 18.52 -11.66 -20.81
N VAL A 84 19.30 -12.09 -19.84
CA VAL A 84 20.64 -11.57 -19.55
C VAL A 84 21.67 -12.68 -19.62
N GLU A 85 22.89 -12.34 -19.99
CA GLU A 85 23.98 -13.31 -20.08
C GLU A 85 25.02 -13.06 -19.00
N SER A 86 25.53 -14.13 -18.40
CA SER A 86 26.63 -14.10 -17.46
C SER A 86 27.49 -15.35 -17.60
N ASN A 87 28.79 -15.20 -17.75
CA ASN A 87 29.76 -16.29 -17.91
C ASN A 87 29.38 -17.28 -19.01
N GLY A 88 28.81 -16.80 -20.14
CA GLY A 88 28.39 -17.64 -21.27
C GLY A 88 27.08 -18.40 -21.03
N GLN A 89 26.37 -18.11 -19.94
CA GLN A 89 25.08 -18.70 -19.61
C GLN A 89 23.97 -17.65 -19.73
N THR A 90 22.86 -18.03 -20.33
CA THR A 90 21.66 -17.18 -20.48
C THR A 90 20.71 -17.39 -19.31
N TYR A 91 20.18 -16.30 -18.77
CA TYR A 91 19.17 -16.27 -17.71
C TYR A 91 17.95 -15.51 -18.19
N THR A 92 16.76 -16.10 -18.06
CA THR A 92 15.51 -15.42 -18.43
C THR A 92 15.08 -14.46 -17.32
N VAL A 93 14.80 -13.21 -17.66
CA VAL A 93 14.31 -12.23 -16.68
C VAL A 93 12.83 -12.49 -16.42
N THR A 94 12.50 -12.93 -15.20
CA THR A 94 11.15 -13.35 -14.82
C THR A 94 10.52 -12.49 -13.73
N SER A 95 11.29 -11.63 -13.06
CA SER A 95 10.74 -10.78 -12.02
C SER A 95 11.45 -9.43 -11.93
N ILE A 96 10.68 -8.42 -11.48
CA ILE A 96 11.20 -7.14 -11.02
C ILE A 96 11.15 -7.19 -9.49
N GLY A 97 12.33 -7.23 -8.86
CA GLY A 97 12.47 -7.52 -7.43
C GLY A 97 12.11 -6.34 -6.53
N ASP A 98 12.05 -6.66 -5.24
CA ASP A 98 11.68 -5.71 -4.18
C ASP A 98 12.53 -4.44 -4.23
N GLY A 99 11.85 -3.29 -4.33
CA GLY A 99 12.46 -1.97 -4.40
C GLY A 99 13.43 -1.72 -5.56
N ALA A 100 13.45 -2.55 -6.62
CA ALA A 100 14.45 -2.51 -7.69
C ALA A 100 14.64 -1.11 -8.29
N PHE A 101 13.58 -0.36 -8.45
CA PHE A 101 13.58 0.99 -9.00
C PHE A 101 13.09 2.06 -8.00
N ALA A 102 12.96 1.71 -6.73
CA ALA A 102 12.40 2.62 -5.73
C ALA A 102 13.13 3.96 -5.68
N SER A 103 12.37 5.04 -5.63
CA SER A 103 12.86 6.43 -5.56
C SER A 103 13.79 6.82 -6.73
N ARG A 104 13.55 6.27 -7.93
CA ARG A 104 14.25 6.64 -9.14
C ARG A 104 13.46 7.67 -9.96
N TYR A 105 14.17 8.47 -10.72
CA TYR A 105 13.58 9.46 -11.64
C TYR A 105 13.27 8.83 -13.02
N ILE A 106 12.70 7.61 -13.01
CA ILE A 106 12.34 6.88 -14.23
C ILE A 106 11.12 7.55 -14.84
N THR A 107 11.20 7.84 -16.14
CA THR A 107 10.10 8.41 -16.92
C THR A 107 9.37 7.35 -17.75
N SER A 108 10.05 6.27 -18.10
CA SER A 108 9.50 5.14 -18.87
C SER A 108 10.21 3.83 -18.55
N VAL A 109 9.47 2.75 -18.59
CA VAL A 109 9.98 1.38 -18.48
C VAL A 109 9.29 0.49 -19.50
N ASP A 110 10.08 -0.30 -20.24
CA ASP A 110 9.62 -1.34 -21.15
C ASP A 110 9.84 -2.69 -20.45
N ILE A 111 8.75 -3.36 -20.07
CA ILE A 111 8.73 -4.63 -19.33
C ILE A 111 8.46 -5.76 -20.33
N PRO A 112 9.35 -6.75 -20.46
CA PRO A 112 9.15 -7.83 -21.44
C PRO A 112 8.14 -8.87 -20.98
N ASP A 113 7.54 -9.59 -21.92
CA ASP A 113 6.58 -10.70 -21.67
C ASP A 113 7.17 -11.89 -20.89
N SER A 114 8.47 -11.89 -20.63
CA SER A 114 9.09 -12.91 -19.78
C SER A 114 8.89 -12.64 -18.27
N VAL A 115 8.51 -11.42 -17.89
CA VAL A 115 8.28 -11.05 -16.50
C VAL A 115 6.93 -11.59 -16.03
N ILE A 116 6.95 -12.28 -14.89
CA ILE A 116 5.79 -12.95 -14.28
C ILE A 116 5.35 -12.24 -13.00
N SER A 117 6.30 -11.56 -12.31
CA SER A 117 6.00 -10.83 -11.06
C SER A 117 6.67 -9.48 -11.02
N ILE A 118 5.98 -8.52 -10.40
CA ILE A 118 6.50 -7.23 -9.96
C ILE A 118 6.39 -7.25 -8.44
N ASP A 119 7.53 -7.28 -7.74
CA ASP A 119 7.56 -7.47 -6.30
C ASP A 119 7.26 -6.15 -5.53
N SER A 120 7.16 -6.23 -4.20
CA SER A 120 6.81 -5.09 -3.36
C SER A 120 7.77 -3.91 -3.57
N TYR A 121 7.23 -2.69 -3.56
CA TYR A 121 8.00 -1.43 -3.72
C TYR A 121 8.79 -1.31 -5.03
N ALA A 122 8.64 -2.18 -6.01
CA ALA A 122 9.48 -2.25 -7.21
C ALA A 122 9.69 -0.89 -7.89
N PHE A 123 8.65 -0.07 -8.00
CA PHE A 123 8.66 1.29 -8.54
C PHE A 123 8.25 2.36 -7.52
N ALA A 124 8.30 2.03 -6.22
CA ALA A 124 7.84 2.98 -5.19
C ALA A 124 8.54 4.35 -5.31
N SER A 125 7.75 5.42 -5.27
CA SER A 125 8.22 6.81 -5.41
C SER A 125 8.97 7.12 -6.71
N CYS A 126 8.64 6.42 -7.81
CA CYS A 126 9.06 6.80 -9.15
C CYS A 126 8.23 7.98 -9.67
N ARG A 127 8.44 9.14 -9.06
CA ARG A 127 7.60 10.34 -9.24
C ARG A 127 7.58 10.94 -10.65
N SER A 128 8.45 10.48 -11.54
CA SER A 128 8.51 10.93 -12.92
C SER A 128 7.91 9.92 -13.92
N LEU A 129 7.47 8.75 -13.44
CA LEU A 129 6.85 7.72 -14.26
C LEU A 129 5.43 8.15 -14.63
N THR A 130 5.19 8.39 -15.92
CA THR A 130 3.91 8.91 -16.42
C THR A 130 2.96 7.81 -16.88
N SER A 131 3.51 6.70 -17.34
CA SER A 131 2.76 5.52 -17.76
C SER A 131 3.61 4.27 -17.61
N VAL A 132 2.97 3.13 -17.43
CA VAL A 132 3.58 1.81 -17.42
C VAL A 132 2.67 0.84 -18.14
N ASP A 133 3.25 0.09 -19.09
CA ASP A 133 2.59 -1.03 -19.75
C ASP A 133 3.01 -2.31 -19.03
N ILE A 134 2.08 -2.94 -18.31
CA ILE A 134 2.31 -4.17 -17.55
C ILE A 134 1.88 -5.33 -18.45
N PRO A 135 2.81 -6.22 -18.86
CA PRO A 135 2.46 -7.29 -19.80
C PRO A 135 1.51 -8.33 -19.19
N ASP A 136 0.71 -8.98 -20.03
CA ASP A 136 -0.28 -10.02 -19.64
C ASP A 136 0.35 -11.24 -18.95
N SER A 137 1.66 -11.42 -19.09
CA SER A 137 2.42 -12.46 -18.39
C SER A 137 2.55 -12.23 -16.88
N VAL A 138 2.34 -10.98 -16.40
CA VAL A 138 2.46 -10.64 -14.98
C VAL A 138 1.22 -11.14 -14.25
N THR A 139 1.43 -12.04 -13.30
CA THR A 139 0.37 -12.66 -12.48
C THR A 139 0.29 -12.11 -11.07
N SER A 140 1.29 -11.35 -10.64
CA SER A 140 1.32 -10.74 -9.30
C SER A 140 2.01 -9.38 -9.31
N ILE A 141 1.38 -8.42 -8.61
CA ILE A 141 1.92 -7.09 -8.34
C ILE A 141 1.91 -6.91 -6.83
N GLY A 142 3.09 -6.74 -6.25
CA GLY A 142 3.27 -6.68 -4.79
C GLY A 142 2.83 -5.36 -4.18
N GLY A 143 2.73 -5.36 -2.86
CA GLY A 143 2.31 -4.19 -2.11
C GLY A 143 3.23 -2.98 -2.34
N TYR A 144 2.63 -1.80 -2.48
CA TYR A 144 3.36 -0.53 -2.74
C TYR A 144 4.19 -0.54 -4.04
N ALA A 145 3.97 -1.48 -4.95
CA ALA A 145 4.80 -1.62 -6.15
C ALA A 145 4.90 -0.33 -6.96
N PHE A 146 3.84 0.45 -7.06
CA PHE A 146 3.76 1.76 -7.71
C PHE A 146 3.43 2.90 -6.73
N GLY A 147 3.52 2.64 -5.41
CA GLY A 147 3.20 3.65 -4.41
C GLY A 147 4.03 4.92 -4.56
N GLY A 148 3.39 6.10 -4.55
CA GLY A 148 4.06 7.39 -4.74
C GLY A 148 4.54 7.68 -6.18
N CYS A 149 4.05 6.95 -7.19
CA CYS A 149 4.23 7.30 -8.60
C CYS A 149 3.32 8.48 -8.98
N SER A 150 3.60 9.65 -8.42
CA SER A 150 2.69 10.79 -8.41
C SER A 150 2.36 11.38 -9.80
N SER A 151 3.16 11.10 -10.83
CA SER A 151 2.89 11.51 -12.21
C SER A 151 2.24 10.42 -13.08
N LEU A 152 1.94 9.25 -12.49
CA LEU A 152 1.28 8.16 -13.22
C LEU A 152 -0.16 8.56 -13.52
N THR A 153 -0.52 8.68 -14.80
CA THR A 153 -1.84 9.16 -15.22
C THR A 153 -2.83 8.04 -15.54
N GLU A 154 -2.31 6.91 -15.96
CA GLU A 154 -3.09 5.72 -16.30
C GLU A 154 -2.29 4.46 -16.04
N VAL A 155 -2.98 3.37 -15.72
CA VAL A 155 -2.40 2.03 -15.58
C VAL A 155 -3.44 1.00 -15.99
N THR A 156 -3.02 0.05 -16.80
CA THR A 156 -3.80 -1.17 -17.12
C THR A 156 -3.24 -2.32 -16.29
N ILE A 157 -4.11 -2.92 -15.48
CA ILE A 157 -3.78 -4.10 -14.68
C ILE A 157 -4.09 -5.33 -15.53
N PRO A 158 -3.15 -6.27 -15.73
CA PRO A 158 -3.40 -7.46 -16.55
C PRO A 158 -4.50 -8.37 -15.99
N ASP A 159 -5.26 -9.03 -16.87
CA ASP A 159 -6.33 -9.98 -16.51
C ASP A 159 -5.85 -11.16 -15.66
N SER A 160 -4.56 -11.45 -15.72
CA SER A 160 -3.89 -12.51 -14.93
C SER A 160 -3.73 -12.16 -13.45
N VAL A 161 -3.89 -10.88 -13.07
CA VAL A 161 -3.78 -10.39 -11.69
C VAL A 161 -5.11 -10.61 -10.96
N THR A 162 -5.07 -11.35 -9.86
CA THR A 162 -6.27 -11.69 -9.07
C THR A 162 -6.40 -10.93 -7.75
N VAL A 163 -5.36 -10.22 -7.34
CA VAL A 163 -5.33 -9.42 -6.10
C VAL A 163 -4.60 -8.11 -6.38
N ILE A 164 -5.22 -6.99 -6.05
CA ILE A 164 -4.53 -5.70 -5.93
C ILE A 164 -4.07 -5.60 -4.48
N ASP A 165 -2.77 -5.69 -4.25
CA ASP A 165 -2.18 -5.77 -2.91
C ASP A 165 -2.21 -4.41 -2.18
N SER A 166 -1.85 -4.41 -0.89
CA SER A 166 -1.90 -3.20 -0.06
C SER A 166 -0.98 -2.10 -0.60
N GLY A 167 -1.54 -0.88 -0.74
CA GLY A 167 -0.81 0.31 -1.16
C GLY A 167 -0.25 0.27 -2.58
N THR A 168 -0.64 -0.69 -3.42
CA THR A 168 -0.06 -0.87 -4.77
C THR A 168 0.04 0.43 -5.55
N PHE A 169 -0.98 1.29 -5.50
CA PHE A 169 -1.06 2.59 -6.19
C PHE A 169 -1.29 3.76 -5.22
N ILE A 170 -0.93 3.59 -3.93
CA ILE A 170 -1.06 4.68 -2.95
C ILE A 170 -0.30 5.94 -3.43
N GLU A 171 -0.86 7.13 -3.22
CA GLU A 171 -0.25 8.42 -3.61
C GLU A 171 0.07 8.53 -5.13
N CYS A 172 -0.64 7.82 -6.00
CA CYS A 172 -0.61 8.08 -7.44
C CYS A 172 -1.53 9.28 -7.75
N THR A 173 -1.07 10.48 -7.40
CA THR A 173 -1.91 11.69 -7.32
C THR A 173 -2.51 12.13 -8.65
N ASP A 174 -1.83 11.86 -9.76
CA ASP A 174 -2.27 12.22 -11.12
C ASP A 174 -3.04 11.08 -11.82
N LEU A 175 -3.26 9.94 -11.15
CA LEU A 175 -3.99 8.80 -11.71
C LEU A 175 -5.47 9.17 -11.91
N THR A 176 -5.90 9.23 -13.17
CA THR A 176 -7.26 9.69 -13.55
C THR A 176 -8.25 8.54 -13.69
N SER A 177 -7.77 7.38 -14.08
CA SER A 177 -8.57 6.16 -14.26
C SER A 177 -7.73 4.92 -13.99
N VAL A 178 -8.39 3.87 -13.57
CA VAL A 178 -7.83 2.51 -13.43
C VAL A 178 -8.85 1.52 -13.93
N ASP A 179 -8.40 0.58 -14.73
CA ASP A 179 -9.18 -0.58 -15.16
C ASP A 179 -8.84 -1.77 -14.26
N ILE A 180 -9.82 -2.21 -13.48
CA ILE A 180 -9.67 -3.36 -12.56
C ILE A 180 -10.23 -4.59 -13.27
N PRO A 181 -9.38 -5.59 -13.58
CA PRO A 181 -9.82 -6.75 -14.36
C PRO A 181 -10.89 -7.60 -13.65
N ASP A 182 -11.74 -8.26 -14.42
CA ASP A 182 -12.78 -9.19 -13.93
C ASP A 182 -12.22 -10.39 -13.13
N GLY A 183 -10.91 -10.62 -13.16
CA GLY A 183 -10.23 -11.65 -12.36
C GLY A 183 -9.93 -11.24 -10.93
N VAL A 184 -10.01 -9.95 -10.59
CA VAL A 184 -9.64 -9.43 -9.27
C VAL A 184 -10.69 -9.80 -8.22
N THR A 185 -10.26 -10.47 -7.16
CA THR A 185 -11.13 -10.92 -6.06
C THR A 185 -11.01 -10.06 -4.80
N SER A 186 -9.91 -9.30 -4.67
CA SER A 186 -9.63 -8.50 -3.49
C SER A 186 -8.86 -7.23 -3.84
N ILE A 187 -9.27 -6.12 -3.24
CA ILE A 187 -8.58 -4.82 -3.27
C ILE A 187 -8.01 -4.57 -1.87
N GLY A 188 -6.69 -4.51 -1.76
CA GLY A 188 -5.96 -4.38 -0.50
C GLY A 188 -6.12 -3.04 0.21
N GLY A 189 -5.67 -2.97 1.45
CA GLY A 189 -5.70 -1.72 2.20
C GLY A 189 -4.85 -0.62 1.56
N ASN A 190 -5.34 0.62 1.54
CA ASN A 190 -4.67 1.77 0.91
C ASN A 190 -4.34 1.59 -0.58
N ALA A 191 -4.90 0.62 -1.29
CA ALA A 191 -4.50 0.27 -2.66
C ALA A 191 -4.51 1.48 -3.61
N PHE A 192 -5.47 2.38 -3.49
CA PHE A 192 -5.63 3.62 -4.27
C PHE A 192 -5.76 4.86 -3.36
N SER A 193 -5.29 4.79 -2.11
CA SER A 193 -5.36 5.93 -1.20
C SER A 193 -4.57 7.12 -1.76
N GLU A 194 -5.15 8.34 -1.63
CA GLU A 194 -4.57 9.60 -2.13
C GLU A 194 -4.38 9.67 -3.66
N CYS A 195 -5.18 8.91 -4.43
CA CYS A 195 -5.32 9.10 -5.88
C CYS A 195 -6.30 10.27 -6.13
N TYR A 196 -5.83 11.50 -5.88
CA TYR A 196 -6.69 12.69 -5.87
C TYR A 196 -7.39 12.97 -7.22
N SER A 197 -6.78 12.57 -8.33
CA SER A 197 -7.30 12.78 -9.68
C SER A 197 -8.21 11.66 -10.17
N LEU A 198 -8.39 10.58 -9.41
CA LEU A 198 -9.23 9.45 -9.79
C LEU A 198 -10.70 9.87 -9.81
N THR A 199 -11.31 9.91 -11.00
CA THR A 199 -12.67 10.42 -11.18
C THR A 199 -13.75 9.35 -11.16
N SER A 200 -13.39 8.13 -11.53
CA SER A 200 -14.25 6.96 -11.53
C SER A 200 -13.44 5.70 -11.27
N VAL A 201 -14.08 4.71 -10.70
CA VAL A 201 -13.57 3.35 -10.56
C VAL A 201 -14.71 2.38 -10.83
N ASP A 202 -14.45 1.41 -11.67
CA ASP A 202 -15.34 0.27 -11.88
C ASP A 202 -14.81 -0.91 -11.06
N ILE A 203 -15.62 -1.37 -10.09
CA ILE A 203 -15.28 -2.49 -9.22
C ILE A 203 -16.01 -3.73 -9.77
N PRO A 204 -15.28 -4.71 -10.30
CA PRO A 204 -15.90 -5.85 -10.97
C PRO A 204 -16.64 -6.79 -10.00
N ASP A 205 -17.60 -7.55 -10.52
CA ASP A 205 -18.41 -8.53 -9.79
C ASP A 205 -17.61 -9.68 -9.16
N SER A 206 -16.36 -9.83 -9.52
CA SER A 206 -15.43 -10.80 -8.91
C SER A 206 -14.93 -10.36 -7.54
N VAL A 207 -14.96 -9.05 -7.23
CA VAL A 207 -14.44 -8.51 -5.98
C VAL A 207 -15.35 -8.88 -4.81
N THR A 208 -14.75 -9.54 -3.81
CA THR A 208 -15.44 -9.94 -2.57
C THR A 208 -15.02 -9.12 -1.37
N SER A 209 -13.86 -8.46 -1.43
CA SER A 209 -13.35 -7.64 -0.33
C SER A 209 -12.65 -6.37 -0.78
N ILE A 210 -12.94 -5.27 -0.07
CA ILE A 210 -12.28 -3.97 -0.21
C ILE A 210 -11.64 -3.65 1.13
N GLY A 211 -10.32 -3.42 1.13
CA GLY A 211 -9.52 -3.20 2.35
C GLY A 211 -9.75 -1.85 3.02
N ASN A 212 -9.16 -1.69 4.20
CA ASN A 212 -9.17 -0.41 4.91
C ASN A 212 -8.49 0.68 4.06
N TYR A 213 -9.10 1.87 3.98
CA TYR A 213 -8.56 3.02 3.23
C TYR A 213 -8.33 2.79 1.74
N ALA A 214 -8.88 1.76 1.14
CA ALA A 214 -8.57 1.34 -0.24
C ALA A 214 -8.67 2.48 -1.25
N PHE A 215 -9.63 3.38 -1.11
CA PHE A 215 -9.89 4.55 -1.95
C PHE A 215 -9.96 5.84 -1.12
N SER A 216 -9.31 5.87 0.06
CA SER A 216 -9.37 7.06 0.89
C SER A 216 -8.74 8.26 0.19
N ARG A 217 -9.35 9.46 0.36
CA ARG A 217 -8.89 10.70 -0.26
C ARG A 217 -8.84 10.69 -1.79
N CYS A 218 -9.61 9.82 -2.43
CA CYS A 218 -9.88 9.95 -3.87
C CYS A 218 -10.83 11.15 -4.08
N SER A 219 -10.33 12.37 -3.87
CA SER A 219 -11.15 13.57 -3.85
C SER A 219 -11.78 13.92 -5.21
N GLY A 220 -11.26 13.36 -6.30
CA GLY A 220 -11.86 13.46 -7.64
C GLY A 220 -13.02 12.48 -7.89
N LEU A 221 -13.19 11.44 -7.05
CA LEU A 221 -14.16 10.38 -7.27
C LEU A 221 -15.60 10.91 -7.08
N THR A 222 -16.41 10.85 -8.15
CA THR A 222 -17.76 11.42 -8.15
C THR A 222 -18.87 10.43 -7.86
N SER A 223 -18.64 9.16 -8.19
CA SER A 223 -19.56 8.06 -7.95
C SER A 223 -18.82 6.75 -7.77
N VAL A 224 -19.43 5.82 -7.03
CA VAL A 224 -18.94 4.46 -6.89
C VAL A 224 -20.11 3.48 -6.88
N THR A 225 -19.93 2.35 -7.55
CA THR A 225 -20.81 1.20 -7.48
C THR A 225 -20.12 0.09 -6.71
N ILE A 226 -20.77 -0.43 -5.69
CA ILE A 226 -20.31 -1.56 -4.89
C ILE A 226 -21.10 -2.79 -5.33
N PRO A 227 -20.45 -3.76 -6.00
CA PRO A 227 -21.11 -4.96 -6.50
C PRO A 227 -21.71 -5.80 -5.38
N GLY A 228 -22.76 -6.57 -5.71
CA GLY A 228 -23.41 -7.49 -4.78
C GLY A 228 -22.52 -8.63 -4.29
N SER A 229 -21.41 -8.89 -4.94
CA SER A 229 -20.38 -9.86 -4.54
C SER A 229 -19.56 -9.43 -3.33
N VAL A 230 -19.51 -8.11 -3.01
CA VAL A 230 -18.68 -7.58 -1.94
C VAL A 230 -19.28 -7.92 -0.58
N THR A 231 -18.60 -8.79 0.16
CA THR A 231 -18.99 -9.22 1.52
C THR A 231 -18.23 -8.50 2.63
N SER A 232 -17.16 -7.78 2.28
CA SER A 232 -16.34 -7.06 3.25
C SER A 232 -15.88 -5.72 2.70
N ILE A 233 -16.16 -4.64 3.44
CA ILE A 233 -15.63 -3.30 3.16
C ILE A 233 -14.92 -2.80 4.42
N GLY A 234 -13.65 -2.48 4.28
CA GLY A 234 -12.80 -2.00 5.37
C GLY A 234 -13.22 -0.63 5.89
N GLY A 235 -12.80 -0.32 7.11
CA GLY A 235 -13.03 1.00 7.68
C GLY A 235 -12.37 2.10 6.85
N ARG A 236 -13.07 3.23 6.65
CA ARG A 236 -12.57 4.37 5.88
C ARG A 236 -12.16 4.03 4.44
N ALA A 237 -12.74 2.98 3.85
CA ALA A 237 -12.39 2.54 2.50
C ALA A 237 -12.52 3.68 1.47
N PHE A 238 -13.47 4.59 1.65
CA PHE A 238 -13.73 5.77 0.82
C PHE A 238 -13.68 7.06 1.66
N TRP A 239 -12.85 7.10 2.71
CA TRP A 239 -12.74 8.27 3.57
C TRP A 239 -12.29 9.51 2.79
N ASP A 240 -12.94 10.68 3.10
CA ASP A 240 -12.53 11.99 2.58
C ASP A 240 -12.57 12.04 1.02
N CYS A 241 -13.59 11.36 0.43
CA CYS A 241 -13.88 11.44 -1.00
C CYS A 241 -14.80 12.66 -1.25
N ASP A 242 -14.19 13.87 -1.27
CA ASP A 242 -14.89 15.15 -1.25
C ASP A 242 -15.87 15.40 -2.40
N SER A 243 -15.65 14.75 -3.56
CA SER A 243 -16.52 14.87 -4.73
C SER A 243 -17.55 13.75 -4.86
N LEU A 244 -17.58 12.78 -3.94
CA LEU A 244 -18.44 11.62 -4.03
C LEU A 244 -19.90 12.00 -3.75
N THR A 245 -20.69 12.14 -4.81
CA THR A 245 -22.10 12.54 -4.74
C THR A 245 -23.06 11.37 -4.79
N ARG A 246 -22.63 10.22 -5.33
CA ARG A 246 -23.46 9.05 -5.57
C ARG A 246 -22.77 7.76 -5.15
N ILE A 247 -23.50 6.93 -4.40
CA ILE A 247 -23.06 5.58 -4.06
C ILE A 247 -24.18 4.63 -4.51
N THR A 248 -23.81 3.53 -5.15
CA THR A 248 -24.72 2.46 -5.54
C THR A 248 -24.30 1.18 -4.85
N PHE A 249 -25.24 0.49 -4.20
CA PHE A 249 -25.03 -0.86 -3.66
C PHE A 249 -25.96 -1.83 -4.40
N GLU A 250 -25.35 -2.83 -5.04
CA GLU A 250 -26.08 -3.83 -5.84
C GLU A 250 -26.51 -5.05 -5.02
N GLY A 251 -26.02 -5.19 -3.79
CA GLY A 251 -26.29 -6.31 -2.91
C GLY A 251 -26.85 -5.93 -1.54
N THR A 252 -26.87 -6.92 -0.66
CA THR A 252 -27.19 -6.76 0.76
C THR A 252 -26.07 -6.06 1.51
N VAL A 253 -26.31 -5.65 2.76
CA VAL A 253 -25.27 -5.10 3.62
C VAL A 253 -24.11 -6.10 3.75
N PRO A 254 -22.87 -5.72 3.44
CA PRO A 254 -21.71 -6.58 3.62
C PRO A 254 -21.60 -7.11 5.06
N GLU A 255 -21.25 -8.39 5.22
CA GLU A 255 -21.08 -9.02 6.54
C GLU A 255 -20.07 -8.28 7.41
N ASN A 256 -18.98 -7.79 6.79
CA ASN A 256 -17.98 -6.96 7.43
C ASN A 256 -18.08 -5.54 6.88
N TRP A 257 -18.67 -4.64 7.66
CA TRP A 257 -18.88 -3.24 7.35
C TRP A 257 -18.06 -2.37 8.30
N GLY A 258 -16.90 -1.94 7.88
CA GLY A 258 -16.02 -1.02 8.59
C GLY A 258 -15.84 -1.34 10.08
N TYR A 259 -14.75 -1.97 10.48
CA TYR A 259 -14.60 -2.51 11.84
C TYR A 259 -14.69 -1.45 12.96
N TYR A 260 -14.09 -0.27 12.78
CA TYR A 260 -14.09 0.83 13.76
C TYR A 260 -14.66 2.13 13.20
N TYR A 261 -14.68 2.31 11.90
CA TYR A 261 -15.11 3.51 11.21
C TYR A 261 -15.95 3.15 9.99
N SER A 262 -16.94 4.01 9.70
CA SER A 262 -17.69 3.89 8.45
C SER A 262 -16.74 3.83 7.24
N PRO A 263 -17.03 2.99 6.25
CA PRO A 263 -16.31 3.03 4.98
C PRO A 263 -16.36 4.40 4.29
N PHE A 264 -17.44 5.17 4.49
CA PHE A 264 -17.71 6.47 3.84
C PHE A 264 -17.60 7.64 4.84
N TYR A 265 -16.72 7.54 5.81
CA TYR A 265 -16.49 8.60 6.79
C TYR A 265 -15.97 9.86 6.09
N ASP A 266 -16.51 11.06 6.47
CA ASP A 266 -16.20 12.38 5.86
C ASP A 266 -16.51 12.47 4.34
N CYS A 267 -17.48 11.72 3.81
CA CYS A 267 -18.00 11.89 2.45
C CYS A 267 -19.16 12.90 2.45
N ASP A 268 -18.88 14.16 2.74
CA ASP A 268 -19.90 15.20 2.98
C ASP A 268 -20.70 15.59 1.72
N ALA A 269 -20.17 15.27 0.54
CA ALA A 269 -20.83 15.58 -0.74
C ALA A 269 -21.90 14.58 -1.15
N VAL A 270 -22.08 13.46 -0.44
CA VAL A 270 -23.03 12.42 -0.81
C VAL A 270 -24.48 12.94 -0.78
N GLN A 271 -25.12 12.91 -1.93
CA GLN A 271 -26.49 13.36 -2.13
C GLN A 271 -27.48 12.20 -2.29
N THR A 272 -27.04 11.12 -2.92
CA THR A 272 -27.92 10.00 -3.24
C THR A 272 -27.19 8.66 -3.05
N VAL A 273 -27.88 7.76 -2.35
CA VAL A 273 -27.52 6.34 -2.26
C VAL A 273 -28.56 5.55 -3.04
N TYR A 274 -28.11 4.75 -3.99
CA TYR A 274 -28.94 3.84 -4.76
C TYR A 274 -28.83 2.44 -4.17
N LEU A 275 -29.98 1.80 -3.95
CA LEU A 275 -30.09 0.42 -3.52
C LEU A 275 -30.90 -0.37 -4.57
N SER A 276 -30.63 -1.65 -4.72
CA SER A 276 -31.42 -2.53 -5.59
C SER A 276 -32.88 -2.54 -5.17
N ASP A 277 -33.78 -2.51 -6.14
CA ASP A 277 -35.21 -2.67 -5.90
C ASP A 277 -35.63 -4.13 -5.63
N ASP A 278 -34.73 -5.10 -5.91
CA ASP A 278 -34.91 -6.52 -5.58
C ASP A 278 -34.76 -6.83 -4.08
N LEU A 279 -34.24 -5.89 -3.28
CA LEU A 279 -34.07 -6.08 -1.84
C LEU A 279 -35.41 -6.28 -1.14
N THR A 280 -35.46 -7.25 -0.22
CA THR A 280 -36.58 -7.48 0.68
C THR A 280 -36.80 -6.29 1.63
N ALA A 281 -37.96 -6.24 2.29
CA ALA A 281 -38.23 -5.18 3.27
C ALA A 281 -37.27 -5.22 4.46
N GLU A 282 -36.86 -6.40 4.87
CA GLU A 282 -35.86 -6.62 5.96
C GLU A 282 -34.49 -6.11 5.55
N GLU A 283 -34.00 -6.42 4.35
CA GLU A 283 -32.70 -5.96 3.83
C GLU A 283 -32.68 -4.44 3.63
N ARG A 284 -33.79 -3.84 3.17
CA ARG A 284 -33.91 -2.37 3.08
C ARG A 284 -33.79 -1.71 4.45
N ALA A 285 -34.48 -2.26 5.45
CA ALA A 285 -34.42 -1.74 6.81
C ALA A 285 -33.01 -1.88 7.43
N GLU A 286 -32.27 -2.93 7.07
CA GLU A 286 -30.88 -3.10 7.48
C GLU A 286 -29.99 -2.04 6.83
N TRP A 287 -30.12 -1.79 5.53
CA TRP A 287 -29.41 -0.73 4.83
C TRP A 287 -29.72 0.66 5.41
N GLU A 288 -30.99 1.01 5.65
CA GLU A 288 -31.36 2.28 6.25
C GLU A 288 -30.65 2.50 7.60
N LYS A 289 -30.63 1.48 8.44
CA LYS A 289 -29.95 1.53 9.74
C LYS A 289 -28.42 1.71 9.64
N VAL A 290 -27.78 1.02 8.70
CA VAL A 290 -26.33 1.10 8.49
C VAL A 290 -25.96 2.46 7.92
N LEU A 291 -26.70 2.94 6.92
CA LEU A 291 -26.42 4.20 6.24
C LEU A 291 -26.63 5.42 7.15
N GLU A 292 -27.61 5.38 8.06
CA GLU A 292 -27.84 6.45 9.05
C GLU A 292 -26.58 6.76 9.89
N SER A 293 -25.75 5.74 10.14
CA SER A 293 -24.50 5.89 10.89
C SER A 293 -23.24 6.05 10.01
N ALA A 294 -23.36 5.73 8.73
CA ALA A 294 -22.23 5.58 7.82
C ALA A 294 -21.97 6.79 6.93
N ILE A 295 -23.01 7.55 6.62
CA ILE A 295 -22.96 8.68 5.68
C ILE A 295 -23.46 9.94 6.41
N PRO A 296 -22.87 11.13 6.18
CA PRO A 296 -23.34 12.38 6.74
C PRO A 296 -24.82 12.67 6.40
N GLU A 297 -25.51 13.40 7.28
CA GLU A 297 -26.92 13.72 7.09
C GLU A 297 -27.17 14.49 5.78
N GLY A 298 -28.34 14.27 5.15
CA GLY A 298 -28.80 15.05 4.00
C GLY A 298 -28.89 14.29 2.68
N TYR A 299 -28.41 13.03 2.63
CA TYR A 299 -28.56 12.17 1.44
C TYR A 299 -29.98 11.62 1.29
N GLN A 300 -30.30 11.17 0.09
CA GLN A 300 -31.55 10.48 -0.24
C GLN A 300 -31.28 9.03 -0.62
N ILE A 301 -32.05 8.10 -0.08
CA ILE A 301 -32.08 6.72 -0.55
C ILE A 301 -33.06 6.61 -1.71
N LYS A 302 -32.61 6.02 -2.82
CA LYS A 302 -33.44 5.68 -3.97
C LYS A 302 -33.34 4.19 -4.25
N TYR A 303 -34.47 3.58 -4.54
CA TYR A 303 -34.53 2.20 -4.99
C TYR A 303 -34.71 2.21 -6.51
N THR A 304 -33.85 1.55 -7.24
CA THR A 304 -33.86 1.57 -8.70
C THR A 304 -33.60 0.19 -9.26
N ASP A 305 -34.26 -0.09 -10.37
CA ASP A 305 -33.81 -1.09 -11.33
C ASP A 305 -32.42 -0.62 -11.81
N LEU A 306 -31.38 -1.42 -11.56
CA LEU A 306 -29.97 -1.06 -11.76
C LEU A 306 -29.56 -0.99 -13.23
N THR A 307 -30.45 -0.54 -14.11
CA THR A 307 -30.11 -0.19 -15.49
C THR A 307 -29.19 1.06 -15.48
N PRO A 308 -28.07 1.02 -16.19
CA PRO A 308 -27.09 2.12 -16.16
C PRO A 308 -27.71 3.46 -16.57
N ASP A 309 -27.60 4.44 -15.69
CA ASP A 309 -27.92 5.84 -16.00
C ASP A 309 -26.98 6.35 -17.10
N PRO A 310 -27.42 7.09 -18.10
CA PRO A 310 -26.52 7.60 -19.12
C PRO A 310 -25.48 8.54 -18.50
N GLU A 311 -24.21 8.28 -18.80
CA GLU A 311 -23.04 9.04 -18.35
C GLU A 311 -23.29 10.56 -18.36
N PRO A 312 -22.90 11.29 -17.30
CA PRO A 312 -22.94 12.75 -17.32
C PRO A 312 -21.98 13.28 -18.39
N THR A 313 -22.48 14.07 -19.32
CA THR A 313 -21.68 14.76 -20.35
C THR A 313 -20.51 15.52 -19.73
N PRO A 314 -19.26 15.34 -20.22
CA PRO A 314 -18.08 15.98 -19.63
C PRO A 314 -18.20 17.50 -19.72
N THR A 315 -18.06 18.16 -18.58
CA THR A 315 -17.90 19.62 -18.49
C THR A 315 -16.52 20.00 -19.05
N PRO A 316 -16.42 21.07 -19.87
CA PRO A 316 -15.16 21.45 -20.46
C PRO A 316 -14.14 21.92 -19.40
N ASP A 317 -12.94 21.37 -19.54
CA ASP A 317 -11.72 21.59 -18.79
C ASP A 317 -11.38 23.09 -18.52
N PRO A 318 -11.11 23.50 -17.29
CA PRO A 318 -10.58 24.84 -17.04
C PRO A 318 -9.08 24.90 -17.39
N THR A 319 -8.74 25.83 -18.25
CA THR A 319 -7.39 26.17 -18.71
C THR A 319 -6.38 26.30 -17.56
N PRO A 320 -5.16 25.72 -17.69
CA PRO A 320 -4.16 25.76 -16.63
C PRO A 320 -3.57 27.17 -16.45
N THR A 321 -3.69 27.70 -15.24
CA THR A 321 -2.95 28.90 -14.81
C THR A 321 -1.66 28.48 -14.12
N THR A 322 -0.54 28.89 -14.68
CA THR A 322 0.82 28.77 -14.16
C THR A 322 0.99 29.52 -12.82
N PRO A 323 1.57 28.88 -11.78
CA PRO A 323 1.99 29.62 -10.59
C PRO A 323 3.38 30.27 -10.77
N PRO A 324 3.64 31.43 -10.13
CA PRO A 324 4.92 32.12 -10.23
C PRO A 324 6.03 31.45 -9.41
N ALA A 325 7.23 31.47 -9.95
CA ALA A 325 8.45 31.03 -9.30
C ALA A 325 8.81 31.91 -8.09
N ASP A 326 9.10 31.29 -6.97
CA ASP A 326 9.74 32.00 -5.84
C ASP A 326 11.12 31.38 -5.53
N THR A 327 12.12 32.24 -5.65
CA THR A 327 13.51 31.97 -5.33
C THR A 327 13.81 32.56 -3.96
N THR A 328 14.19 31.72 -2.99
CA THR A 328 15.08 32.20 -1.90
C THR A 328 15.94 31.07 -1.35
N THR A 329 17.23 31.27 -1.53
CA THR A 329 18.32 30.59 -0.84
C THR A 329 18.46 31.08 0.60
N SER A 330 18.71 30.17 1.58
CA SER A 330 19.79 30.39 2.57
C SER A 330 19.87 29.31 3.65
N ALA A 331 21.11 28.91 3.91
CA ALA A 331 21.77 28.58 5.18
C ALA A 331 21.34 27.33 5.97
N GLU A 332 22.24 26.34 5.94
CA GLU A 332 22.34 25.21 6.85
C GLU A 332 22.50 25.65 8.31
N ALA A 333 21.54 25.22 9.12
CA ALA A 333 21.75 24.93 10.53
C ALA A 333 21.24 23.50 10.74
N ALA A 334 22.00 22.68 11.47
CA ALA A 334 21.62 21.31 11.78
C ALA A 334 20.25 21.31 12.46
N SER A 335 19.19 21.04 11.70
CA SER A 335 17.82 21.08 12.13
C SER A 335 17.43 19.76 12.81
N ALA A 336 16.59 19.83 13.84
CA ALA A 336 15.86 18.69 14.38
C ALA A 336 15.22 17.89 13.22
N PRO A 337 15.11 16.55 13.34
CA PRO A 337 14.54 15.72 12.28
C PRO A 337 13.14 16.22 11.91
N THR A 338 12.86 16.29 10.64
CA THR A 338 11.52 16.68 10.15
C THR A 338 10.49 15.62 10.50
N VAL A 339 9.20 16.00 10.53
CA VAL A 339 8.08 15.07 10.74
C VAL A 339 8.19 13.86 9.80
N GLN A 340 8.60 14.07 8.57
CA GLN A 340 8.78 13.03 7.55
C GLN A 340 9.95 12.08 7.87
N GLN A 341 11.03 12.57 8.47
CA GLN A 341 12.14 11.73 8.94
C GLN A 341 11.76 10.90 10.18
N MET A 342 10.89 11.44 11.05
CA MET A 342 10.33 10.72 12.18
C MET A 342 9.38 9.60 11.71
N GLU A 343 8.53 9.87 10.73
CA GLU A 343 7.60 8.89 10.12
C GLU A 343 8.32 7.67 9.56
N SER A 344 9.42 7.88 8.84
CA SER A 344 10.21 6.78 8.27
C SER A 344 10.86 5.90 9.33
N ALA A 345 11.18 6.46 10.51
CA ALA A 345 11.76 5.73 11.64
C ALA A 345 10.71 4.98 12.49
N GLU A 346 9.44 5.39 12.42
CA GLU A 346 8.31 4.80 13.14
C GLU A 346 7.60 3.69 12.36
N ARG A 347 7.92 3.52 11.08
CA ARG A 347 7.25 2.56 10.20
C ARG A 347 7.55 1.12 10.63
N PRO A 348 6.54 0.30 10.90
CA PRO A 348 6.72 -1.10 11.29
C PRO A 348 7.14 -1.98 10.11
N ASP A 349 7.58 -3.21 10.43
CA ASP A 349 7.73 -4.27 9.42
C ASP A 349 6.35 -4.55 8.81
N PRO A 350 6.20 -4.52 7.47
CA PRO A 350 4.92 -4.78 6.81
C PRO A 350 4.32 -6.16 7.10
N GLN A 351 5.13 -7.11 7.56
CA GLN A 351 4.66 -8.45 7.97
C GLN A 351 4.05 -8.47 9.38
N ASP A 352 4.27 -7.42 10.17
CA ASP A 352 3.62 -7.25 11.46
C ASP A 352 2.29 -6.49 11.26
N VAL A 353 1.23 -7.25 11.01
CA VAL A 353 -0.12 -6.72 10.71
C VAL A 353 -0.61 -5.81 11.85
N GLU A 354 -0.42 -6.23 13.10
CA GLU A 354 -0.88 -5.48 14.28
C GLU A 354 -0.11 -4.16 14.45
N ALA A 355 1.21 -4.17 14.24
CA ALA A 355 2.01 -2.95 14.26
C ALA A 355 1.70 -2.03 13.08
N THR A 356 1.40 -2.60 11.91
CA THR A 356 0.99 -1.85 10.72
C THR A 356 -0.37 -1.18 10.93
N GLU A 357 -1.35 -1.87 11.52
CA GLU A 357 -2.66 -1.29 11.84
C GLU A 357 -2.53 -0.13 12.85
N ARG A 358 -1.71 -0.28 13.90
CA ARG A 358 -1.43 0.80 14.86
C ARG A 358 -0.73 1.99 14.21
N TYR A 359 0.23 1.73 13.33
CA TYR A 359 0.92 2.78 12.58
C TYR A 359 -0.06 3.56 11.69
N ASN A 360 -0.89 2.86 10.92
CA ASN A 360 -1.88 3.48 10.04
C ASN A 360 -2.88 4.33 10.83
N PHE A 361 -3.40 3.83 11.96
CA PHE A 361 -4.27 4.64 12.84
C PHE A 361 -3.63 5.98 13.22
N TRP A 362 -2.35 5.98 13.61
CA TRP A 362 -1.67 7.22 13.99
C TRP A 362 -1.34 8.11 12.80
N MET A 363 -1.12 7.54 11.62
CA MET A 363 -0.96 8.32 10.39
C MET A 363 -2.25 9.04 10.02
N ASP A 364 -3.40 8.41 10.24
CA ASP A 364 -4.71 9.02 10.04
C ASP A 364 -4.95 10.17 11.03
N VAL A 365 -4.67 9.95 12.31
CA VAL A 365 -4.73 11.03 13.30
C VAL A 365 -3.87 12.22 12.88
N LYS A 366 -2.69 11.97 12.30
CA LYS A 366 -1.83 13.05 11.78
C LYS A 366 -2.43 13.75 10.56
N ALA A 367 -3.09 13.00 9.69
CA ALA A 367 -3.78 13.57 8.55
C ALA A 367 -4.94 14.47 8.99
N ASP A 368 -5.76 13.99 9.94
CA ASP A 368 -6.84 14.77 10.55
C ASP A 368 -6.30 16.05 11.24
N LEU A 369 -5.13 15.95 11.89
CA LEU A 369 -4.46 17.09 12.49
C LEU A 369 -4.02 18.14 11.44
N ARG A 370 -3.50 17.69 10.29
CA ARG A 370 -3.11 18.59 9.18
C ARG A 370 -4.31 19.29 8.55
N ALA A 371 -5.46 18.60 8.51
CA ALA A 371 -6.70 19.14 7.95
C ALA A 371 -7.51 19.98 8.95
N ALA A 372 -7.12 19.99 10.23
CA ALA A 372 -7.85 20.73 11.27
C ALA A 372 -7.79 22.25 11.02
N ALA A 373 -8.93 22.85 10.77
CA ALA A 373 -9.06 24.30 10.62
C ALA A 373 -9.01 25.01 11.98
N ASP A 374 -8.68 26.31 11.96
CA ASP A 374 -8.64 27.18 13.14
C ASP A 374 -9.90 27.07 14.02
N GLY A 375 -9.69 26.97 15.32
CA GLY A 375 -10.74 26.95 16.32
C GLY A 375 -11.48 25.63 16.46
N LYS A 376 -11.10 24.58 15.71
CA LYS A 376 -11.71 23.25 15.84
C LYS A 376 -11.15 22.44 17.00
N THR A 377 -12.01 21.59 17.57
CA THR A 377 -11.59 20.52 18.49
C THR A 377 -11.60 19.22 17.73
N LEU A 378 -10.43 18.62 17.50
CA LEU A 378 -10.28 17.29 16.95
C LEU A 378 -10.47 16.25 18.07
N ARG A 379 -11.46 15.36 17.93
CA ARG A 379 -11.71 14.28 18.87
C ARG A 379 -11.17 12.97 18.32
N VAL A 380 -10.23 12.37 19.06
CA VAL A 380 -9.59 11.11 18.68
C VAL A 380 -9.95 10.04 19.72
N HIS A 381 -10.64 9.01 19.29
CA HIS A 381 -10.90 7.82 20.11
C HIS A 381 -9.80 6.82 19.83
N VAL A 382 -8.92 6.62 20.80
CA VAL A 382 -7.80 5.69 20.69
C VAL A 382 -8.27 4.30 21.13
N PRO A 383 -8.06 3.25 20.31
CA PRO A 383 -8.39 1.88 20.68
C PRO A 383 -7.76 1.47 22.02
N ALA A 384 -8.47 0.65 22.80
CA ALA A 384 -8.09 0.32 24.17
C ALA A 384 -6.76 -0.44 24.29
N ASP A 385 -6.42 -1.19 23.27
CA ASP A 385 -5.17 -1.98 23.14
C ASP A 385 -3.96 -1.14 22.70
N TYR A 386 -4.19 0.11 22.26
CA TYR A 386 -3.09 1.02 21.87
C TYR A 386 -2.50 1.68 23.13
N THR A 387 -1.26 1.43 23.40
CA THR A 387 -0.58 1.89 24.62
C THR A 387 0.34 3.09 24.40
N ASN A 388 0.69 3.37 23.15
CA ASN A 388 1.69 4.37 22.80
C ASN A 388 1.22 5.28 21.66
N MET A 389 1.61 6.54 21.72
CA MET A 389 1.46 7.52 20.64
C MET A 389 2.83 7.81 20.01
N PRO A 390 2.98 7.77 18.67
CA PRO A 390 4.22 8.13 17.99
C PRO A 390 4.65 9.58 18.22
N ALA A 391 5.96 9.82 18.24
CA ALA A 391 6.52 11.16 18.40
C ALA A 391 6.12 12.10 17.24
N SER A 392 5.96 11.54 16.03
CA SER A 392 5.54 12.30 14.85
C SER A 392 4.13 12.88 14.98
N VAL A 393 3.21 12.20 15.69
CA VAL A 393 1.86 12.72 16.00
C VAL A 393 1.96 13.92 16.96
N MET A 394 2.79 13.81 18.00
CA MET A 394 3.01 14.93 18.92
C MET A 394 3.64 16.13 18.22
N GLU A 395 4.57 15.89 17.30
CA GLU A 395 5.19 16.97 16.53
C GLU A 395 4.19 17.63 15.59
N GLN A 396 3.28 16.86 14.98
CA GLN A 396 2.19 17.42 14.18
C GLN A 396 1.27 18.31 15.02
N ILE A 397 0.93 17.91 16.27
CA ILE A 397 0.14 18.76 17.18
C ILE A 397 0.84 20.09 17.48
N ARG A 398 2.18 20.08 17.59
CA ARG A 398 2.96 21.31 17.82
C ARG A 398 2.94 22.29 16.65
N LEU A 399 2.72 21.78 15.45
CA LEU A 399 2.68 22.57 14.21
C LEU A 399 1.30 23.15 13.91
N LEU A 400 0.28 22.78 14.68
CA LEU A 400 -1.07 23.30 14.51
C LEU A 400 -1.16 24.78 14.93
N ASP A 401 -2.17 25.46 14.40
CA ASP A 401 -2.52 26.79 14.82
C ASP A 401 -2.94 26.83 16.30
N ALA A 402 -2.71 27.96 16.96
CA ALA A 402 -2.83 28.07 18.42
C ALA A 402 -4.23 27.76 18.97
N ASP A 403 -5.25 27.85 18.12
CA ASP A 403 -6.66 27.71 18.49
C ASP A 403 -7.21 26.27 18.30
N VAL A 404 -6.40 25.35 17.76
CA VAL A 404 -6.81 23.96 17.61
C VAL A 404 -6.64 23.20 18.92
N THR A 405 -7.63 22.39 19.26
CA THR A 405 -7.60 21.54 20.47
C THR A 405 -7.71 20.09 20.07
N VAL A 406 -6.84 19.23 20.59
CA VAL A 406 -6.88 17.77 20.37
C VAL A 406 -7.40 17.12 21.65
N ASP A 407 -8.54 16.44 21.53
CA ASP A 407 -9.22 15.71 22.61
C ASP A 407 -9.03 14.20 22.39
N LEU A 408 -7.99 13.63 23.02
CA LEU A 408 -7.71 12.20 22.99
C LEU A 408 -8.55 11.47 24.03
N ARG A 409 -9.24 10.43 23.63
CA ARG A 409 -10.03 9.56 24.51
C ARG A 409 -9.50 8.12 24.45
N TRP A 410 -9.12 7.58 25.57
CA TRP A 410 -8.52 6.26 25.69
C TRP A 410 -8.95 5.59 27.03
N ASN A 411 -9.48 4.39 27.00
CA ASN A 411 -9.90 3.62 28.19
C ASN A 411 -10.76 4.39 29.20
N GLY A 412 -11.64 5.27 28.73
CA GLY A 412 -12.45 6.12 29.59
C GLY A 412 -11.73 7.36 30.12
N GLU A 413 -10.44 7.48 29.92
CA GLU A 413 -9.65 8.67 30.21
C GLU A 413 -9.76 9.68 29.06
N ARG A 414 -9.61 10.95 29.41
CA ARG A 414 -9.62 12.06 28.47
C ARG A 414 -8.39 12.93 28.65
N LEU A 415 -7.69 13.19 27.55
CA LEU A 415 -6.53 14.05 27.53
C LEU A 415 -6.72 15.15 26.48
N THR A 416 -6.66 16.41 26.92
CA THR A 416 -6.78 17.58 26.04
C THR A 416 -5.40 18.19 25.81
N ILE A 417 -4.97 18.22 24.55
CA ILE A 417 -3.67 18.78 24.13
C ILE A 417 -3.94 19.99 23.23
N THR A 418 -3.25 21.09 23.51
CA THR A 418 -3.19 22.27 22.62
C THR A 418 -1.76 22.45 22.11
N PRO A 419 -1.54 23.14 20.98
CA PRO A 419 -0.19 23.46 20.49
C PRO A 419 0.67 24.13 21.55
N ALA A 420 0.10 25.02 22.34
CA ALA A 420 0.80 25.71 23.43
C ALA A 420 1.23 24.76 24.56
N THR A 421 0.43 23.74 24.89
CA THR A 421 0.80 22.73 25.89
C THR A 421 1.78 21.71 25.30
N ALA A 422 1.68 21.38 24.02
CA ALA A 422 2.61 20.49 23.31
C ALA A 422 4.04 21.07 23.22
N GLN A 423 4.19 22.40 23.14
CA GLN A 423 5.49 23.08 23.06
C GLN A 423 6.28 23.09 24.39
N ARG A 424 5.61 22.94 25.53
CA ARG A 424 6.22 23.18 26.86
C ARG A 424 7.12 22.06 27.37
N LYS A 425 7.09 20.87 26.78
CA LYS A 425 7.79 19.70 27.34
C LYS A 425 8.47 18.87 26.26
N THR A 426 9.77 19.06 26.12
CA THR A 426 10.59 18.43 25.10
C THR A 426 11.51 17.36 25.71
N ALA A 427 11.21 16.11 25.42
CA ALA A 427 12.24 15.08 25.25
C ALA A 427 11.83 14.30 24.00
N LEU A 428 12.69 14.28 22.98
CA LEU A 428 12.53 13.47 21.79
C LEU A 428 12.58 11.99 22.22
N LYS A 429 11.40 11.37 22.34
CA LYS A 429 11.22 9.91 22.48
C LYS A 429 10.54 9.45 21.22
N ALA A 430 10.87 8.26 20.73
CA ALA A 430 10.20 7.68 19.57
C ALA A 430 8.70 7.47 19.80
N TYR A 431 8.29 7.17 21.04
CA TYR A 431 6.90 6.95 21.43
C TYR A 431 6.61 7.53 22.83
N TRP A 432 5.36 7.94 23.04
CA TRP A 432 4.83 8.38 24.32
C TRP A 432 3.79 7.38 24.81
N THR A 433 3.92 6.81 26.00
CA THR A 433 2.83 6.04 26.62
C THR A 433 1.71 6.98 27.06
N PHE A 434 0.45 6.53 27.02
CA PHE A 434 -0.67 7.35 27.50
C PHE A 434 -0.53 7.74 28.97
N ALA A 435 0.04 6.85 29.81
CA ALA A 435 0.36 7.18 31.20
C ALA A 435 1.34 8.36 31.30
N GLN A 436 2.40 8.40 30.48
CA GLN A 436 3.34 9.51 30.42
C GLN A 436 2.67 10.80 29.91
N LEU A 437 1.76 10.69 28.93
CA LEU A 437 1.01 11.84 28.46
C LEU A 437 0.07 12.38 29.52
N CYS A 438 -0.65 11.53 30.25
CA CYS A 438 -1.49 11.91 31.37
C CYS A 438 -0.69 12.63 32.46
N GLU A 439 0.47 12.09 32.86
CA GLU A 439 1.38 12.76 33.82
C GLU A 439 1.88 14.12 33.30
N LEU A 440 2.09 14.23 31.99
CA LEU A 440 2.62 15.43 31.35
C LEU A 440 1.58 16.55 31.24
N TYR A 441 0.30 16.21 31.04
CA TYR A 441 -0.78 17.14 30.68
C TYR A 441 -1.92 17.17 31.72
N ALA A 442 -1.84 16.42 32.81
CA ALA A 442 -2.83 16.41 33.91
C ALA A 442 -2.80 17.65 34.81
N GLN A 443 -2.24 18.78 34.34
CA GLN A 443 -2.21 20.04 35.12
C GLN A 443 -3.05 21.13 34.46
#